data_de5e6d4b6e4bf186cf83f0872a48d5fe
#
_entry.id   de5e6d4b6e4bf186cf83f0872a48d5fe
#
_cell.length_a   1.000
_cell.length_b   1.000
_cell.length_c   1.000
_cell.angle_alpha   90.00
_cell.angle_beta   90.00
_cell.angle_gamma   90.00
#
_symmetry.space_group_name_H-M   'P 1'
#
loop_
_entity.id
_entity.type
_entity.pdbx_description
1 polymer ?
#
loop_
_entity_poly.entity_id
_entity_poly.type
_entity_poly.pdbx_seq_one_letter_code
_entity_poly.pdbx_strand_id
1 'polypeptide(L)'
;MSESLSSAASVTIRPATEADAASLADLCGQLGYPTDQATMVARLREASVDRNRAVIVADLQGRAVGCLELAVQSAFENGTWPEIRGLVVDANCRSGGIGAALVAFAKEWSRERGFKRLRVRTNEIRTRTHAFYEREGFTKTKSQRVYDVDL
;
A
#
# COMPACT_ATOMS: atom_id res chain seq x y z
N MET A 1 -18.27 -21.07 10.25
CA MET A 1 -19.01 -19.81 10.20
C MET A 1 -18.35 -18.73 11.01
N SER A 2 -18.42 -18.86 12.31
CA SER A 2 -17.81 -17.87 13.20
C SER A 2 -16.30 -17.78 13.03
N GLU A 3 -15.68 -18.87 12.61
CA GLU A 3 -14.23 -18.90 12.43
C GLU A 3 -13.74 -17.99 11.32
N SER A 4 -14.44 -17.96 10.17
CA SER A 4 -14.02 -17.09 9.09
C SER A 4 -14.21 -15.62 9.45
N LEU A 5 -15.26 -15.30 10.21
CA LEU A 5 -15.47 -13.95 10.69
C LEU A 5 -14.41 -13.55 11.72
N SER A 6 -14.05 -14.51 12.60
CA SER A 6 -12.99 -14.28 13.58
C SER A 6 -11.65 -14.01 12.91
N SER A 7 -11.33 -14.76 11.83
CA SER A 7 -10.08 -14.56 11.09
C SER A 7 -10.02 -13.16 10.49
N ALA A 8 -11.11 -12.70 9.86
CA ALA A 8 -11.16 -11.36 9.30
C ALA A 8 -11.02 -10.29 10.38
N ALA A 9 -11.65 -10.54 11.55
CA ALA A 9 -11.60 -9.60 12.67
C ALA A 9 -10.25 -9.56 13.37
N SER A 10 -9.39 -10.57 13.15
CA SER A 10 -8.09 -10.64 13.82
C SER A 10 -6.96 -9.93 13.07
N VAL A 11 -7.26 -9.33 11.92
CA VAL A 11 -6.26 -8.56 11.20
C VAL A 11 -6.08 -7.20 11.87
N THR A 12 -4.82 -6.83 12.13
CA THR A 12 -4.45 -5.53 12.71
C THR A 12 -3.69 -4.73 11.67
N ILE A 13 -4.09 -3.50 11.46
CA ILE A 13 -3.37 -2.58 10.57
C ILE A 13 -2.39 -1.79 11.42
N ARG A 14 -1.11 -1.85 11.08
CA ARG A 14 -0.05 -1.20 11.86
C ARG A 14 1.11 -0.79 10.97
N PRO A 15 1.98 0.13 11.43
CA PRO A 15 3.21 0.43 10.71
C PRO A 15 4.10 -0.81 10.61
N ALA A 16 4.83 -0.91 9.50
CA ALA A 16 5.80 -1.97 9.29
C ALA A 16 7.03 -1.76 10.16
N THR A 17 7.68 -2.85 10.53
CA THR A 17 8.98 -2.82 11.21
C THR A 17 9.97 -3.68 10.41
N GLU A 18 11.25 -3.65 10.78
CA GLU A 18 12.25 -4.48 10.11
C GLU A 18 11.95 -5.97 10.25
N ALA A 19 11.25 -6.36 11.31
CA ALA A 19 10.82 -7.75 11.49
C ALA A 19 9.88 -8.23 10.39
N ASP A 20 9.25 -7.33 9.66
CA ASP A 20 8.35 -7.65 8.55
C ASP A 20 9.08 -7.87 7.22
N ALA A 21 10.41 -7.69 7.18
CA ALA A 21 11.16 -7.66 5.92
C ALA A 21 10.99 -8.92 5.07
N ALA A 22 11.00 -10.10 5.68
CA ALA A 22 10.84 -11.36 4.94
C ALA A 22 9.45 -11.45 4.31
N SER A 23 8.40 -11.13 5.07
CA SER A 23 7.04 -11.15 4.57
C SER A 23 6.84 -10.10 3.46
N LEU A 24 7.42 -8.92 3.63
CA LEU A 24 7.29 -7.84 2.64
C LEU A 24 8.05 -8.17 1.36
N ALA A 25 9.21 -8.83 1.47
CA ALA A 25 9.93 -9.29 0.29
C ALA A 25 9.10 -10.29 -0.51
N ASP A 26 8.42 -11.21 0.18
CA ASP A 26 7.53 -12.16 -0.46
C ASP A 26 6.34 -11.46 -1.15
N LEU A 27 5.72 -10.51 -0.47
CA LEU A 27 4.60 -9.75 -1.04
C LEU A 27 5.03 -8.95 -2.27
N CYS A 28 6.21 -8.35 -2.25
CA CYS A 28 6.76 -7.65 -3.41
C CYS A 28 6.97 -8.61 -4.58
N GLY A 29 7.43 -9.82 -4.30
CA GLY A 29 7.55 -10.86 -5.31
C GLY A 29 6.21 -11.19 -5.96
N GLN A 30 5.16 -11.30 -5.17
CA GLN A 30 3.80 -11.54 -5.69
C GLN A 30 3.32 -10.40 -6.59
N LEU A 31 3.77 -9.18 -6.30
CA LEU A 31 3.42 -8.01 -7.10
C LEU A 31 4.25 -7.92 -8.39
N GLY A 32 5.28 -8.74 -8.55
CA GLY A 32 6.13 -8.77 -9.73
C GLY A 32 7.46 -8.04 -9.56
N TYR A 33 7.82 -7.67 -8.32
CA TYR A 33 9.06 -6.96 -8.02
C TYR A 33 9.89 -7.75 -7.01
N PRO A 34 10.59 -8.82 -7.48
CA PRO A 34 11.40 -9.65 -6.57
C PRO A 34 12.42 -8.81 -5.81
N THR A 35 12.47 -9.00 -4.50
CA THR A 35 13.35 -8.23 -3.62
C THR A 35 13.86 -9.17 -2.54
N ASP A 36 15.17 -9.15 -2.26
CA ASP A 36 15.70 -9.96 -1.17
C ASP A 36 15.45 -9.29 0.18
N GLN A 37 15.58 -10.09 1.25
CA GLN A 37 15.28 -9.61 2.60
C GLN A 37 16.21 -8.48 3.05
N ALA A 38 17.49 -8.57 2.73
CA ALA A 38 18.47 -7.54 3.14
C ALA A 38 18.15 -6.19 2.49
N THR A 39 17.80 -6.20 1.22
CA THR A 39 17.38 -4.98 0.52
C THR A 39 16.11 -4.41 1.14
N MET A 40 15.17 -5.28 1.51
CA MET A 40 13.91 -4.85 2.13
C MET A 40 14.17 -4.21 3.50
N VAL A 41 15.07 -4.79 4.30
CA VAL A 41 15.46 -4.18 5.59
C VAL A 41 15.97 -2.76 5.38
N ALA A 42 16.86 -2.56 4.41
CA ALA A 42 17.41 -1.23 4.13
C ALA A 42 16.31 -0.24 3.72
N ARG A 43 15.39 -0.67 2.87
CA ARG A 43 14.27 0.18 2.43
C ARG A 43 13.34 0.54 3.58
N LEU A 44 13.06 -0.40 4.47
CA LEU A 44 12.24 -0.14 5.64
C LEU A 44 12.90 0.85 6.59
N ARG A 45 14.21 0.77 6.76
CA ARG A 45 14.96 1.76 7.56
C ARG A 45 14.83 3.15 6.98
N GLU A 46 15.02 3.29 5.67
CA GLU A 46 14.88 4.58 5.00
C GLU A 46 13.48 5.15 5.19
N ALA A 47 12.47 4.33 4.99
CA ALA A 47 11.08 4.77 5.12
C ALA A 47 10.77 5.19 6.56
N SER A 48 11.31 4.48 7.56
CA SER A 48 10.98 4.72 8.96
C SER A 48 11.42 6.08 9.47
N VAL A 49 12.43 6.70 8.84
CA VAL A 49 12.93 8.02 9.25
C VAL A 49 12.39 9.14 8.38
N ASP A 50 11.59 8.84 7.39
CA ASP A 50 11.03 9.82 6.47
C ASP A 50 9.59 10.15 6.89
N ARG A 51 9.37 11.38 7.34
CA ARG A 51 8.05 11.83 7.83
C ARG A 51 7.00 11.87 6.73
N ASN A 52 7.43 11.90 5.47
CA ASN A 52 6.56 11.97 4.31
C ASN A 52 6.27 10.59 3.71
N ARG A 53 6.67 9.53 4.39
CA ARG A 53 6.44 8.16 3.93
C ARG A 53 5.88 7.31 5.06
N ALA A 54 5.11 6.30 4.69
CA ALA A 54 4.62 5.31 5.65
C ALA A 54 4.49 3.97 4.94
N VAL A 55 5.02 2.93 5.55
CA VAL A 55 4.80 1.55 5.11
C VAL A 55 3.92 0.90 6.17
N ILE A 56 2.78 0.38 5.74
CA ILE A 56 1.74 -0.12 6.62
C ILE A 56 1.46 -1.56 6.27
N VAL A 57 1.31 -2.41 7.27
CA VAL A 57 1.03 -3.82 7.05
C VAL A 57 -0.30 -4.21 7.68
N ALA A 58 -0.91 -5.22 7.08
CA ALA A 58 -2.02 -5.94 7.68
C ALA A 58 -1.44 -7.17 8.35
N ASP A 59 -1.51 -7.20 9.66
CA ASP A 59 -0.93 -8.25 10.48
C ASP A 59 -2.02 -9.27 10.82
N LEU A 60 -1.80 -10.50 10.42
CA LEU A 60 -2.67 -11.62 10.77
C LEU A 60 -1.87 -12.56 11.65
N GLN A 61 -2.13 -12.53 12.96
CA GLN A 61 -1.49 -13.42 13.93
C GLN A 61 0.03 -13.39 13.85
N GLY A 62 0.60 -12.19 13.79
CA GLY A 62 2.03 -11.98 13.79
C GLY A 62 2.70 -12.00 12.42
N ARG A 63 1.95 -12.22 11.34
CA ARG A 63 2.50 -12.27 9.99
C ARG A 63 1.88 -11.17 9.13
N ALA A 64 2.70 -10.44 8.38
CA ALA A 64 2.21 -9.44 7.45
C ALA A 64 1.64 -10.13 6.21
N VAL A 65 0.33 -10.01 6.01
CA VAL A 65 -0.39 -10.61 4.89
C VAL A 65 -0.84 -9.58 3.86
N GLY A 66 -0.56 -8.33 4.11
CA GLY A 66 -0.83 -7.24 3.19
C GLY A 66 0.04 -6.06 3.51
N CYS A 67 0.26 -5.20 2.53
CA CYS A 67 1.14 -4.05 2.68
C CYS A 67 0.66 -2.91 1.79
N LEU A 68 0.79 -1.69 2.30
CA LEU A 68 0.52 -0.48 1.55
C LEU A 68 1.61 0.54 1.85
N GLU A 69 2.12 1.17 0.81
CA GLU A 69 3.07 2.28 0.98
C GLU A 69 2.41 3.60 0.62
N LEU A 70 2.60 4.59 1.49
CA LEU A 70 2.19 5.97 1.27
C LEU A 70 3.43 6.84 1.13
N ALA A 71 3.36 7.84 0.25
CA ALA A 71 4.38 8.87 0.17
C ALA A 71 3.72 10.20 -0.17
N VAL A 72 4.15 11.27 0.50
CA VAL A 72 3.71 12.62 0.17
C VAL A 72 4.52 13.10 -1.03
N GLN A 73 3.82 13.50 -2.09
CA GLN A 73 4.43 13.99 -3.33
C GLN A 73 4.28 15.50 -3.41
N SER A 74 5.20 16.16 -4.10
CA SER A 74 5.15 17.60 -4.32
C SER A 74 5.48 17.92 -5.75
N ALA A 75 4.76 18.89 -6.31
CA ALA A 75 5.08 19.48 -7.60
C ALA A 75 4.70 20.95 -7.52
N PHE A 76 5.54 21.83 -8.09
CA PHE A 76 5.28 23.24 -7.93
C PHE A 76 3.97 23.68 -8.61
N GLU A 77 3.51 22.97 -9.63
CA GLU A 77 2.24 23.28 -10.32
C GLU A 77 1.01 22.72 -9.61
N ASN A 78 1.16 21.68 -8.78
CA ASN A 78 0.03 20.99 -8.16
C ASN A 78 0.05 21.01 -6.63
N GLY A 79 1.13 21.51 -6.03
CA GLY A 79 1.27 21.52 -4.57
C GLY A 79 1.70 20.16 -4.03
N THR A 80 1.12 19.77 -2.92
CA THR A 80 1.54 18.59 -2.17
C THR A 80 0.33 17.69 -1.90
N TRP A 81 0.51 16.38 -2.08
CA TRP A 81 -0.56 15.41 -1.88
C TRP A 81 0.00 14.05 -1.46
N PRO A 82 -0.72 13.29 -0.65
CA PRO A 82 -0.34 11.90 -0.36
C PRO A 82 -0.74 10.98 -1.52
N GLU A 83 0.08 9.97 -1.72
CA GLU A 83 -0.13 9.02 -2.80
C GLU A 83 0.12 7.60 -2.31
N ILE A 84 -0.78 6.68 -2.65
CA ILE A 84 -0.53 5.26 -2.45
C ILE A 84 0.44 4.83 -3.53
N ARG A 85 1.63 4.39 -3.11
CA ARG A 85 2.71 3.99 -4.02
C ARG A 85 2.64 2.50 -4.36
N GLY A 86 2.03 1.72 -3.49
CA GLY A 86 1.87 0.29 -3.71
C GLY A 86 0.87 -0.29 -2.74
N LEU A 87 0.20 -1.34 -3.17
CA LEU A 87 -0.73 -2.09 -2.35
C LEU A 87 -0.70 -3.54 -2.82
N VAL A 88 -0.44 -4.44 -1.90
CA VAL A 88 -0.45 -5.86 -2.21
C VAL A 88 -1.06 -6.63 -1.03
N VAL A 89 -1.86 -7.63 -1.36
CA VAL A 89 -2.43 -8.57 -0.38
C VAL A 89 -2.00 -9.97 -0.79
N ASP A 90 -1.56 -10.77 0.17
CA ASP A 90 -1.17 -12.16 -0.05
C ASP A 90 -2.26 -12.87 -0.85
N ALA A 91 -1.86 -13.61 -1.89
CA ALA A 91 -2.78 -14.31 -2.77
C ALA A 91 -3.73 -15.24 -2.01
N ASN A 92 -3.26 -15.80 -0.89
CA ASN A 92 -4.07 -16.72 -0.07
C ASN A 92 -5.01 -16.00 0.88
N CYS A 93 -4.94 -14.69 0.97
CA CYS A 93 -5.73 -13.87 1.91
C CYS A 93 -6.64 -12.86 1.21
N ARG A 94 -6.76 -12.94 -0.10
CA ARG A 94 -7.59 -12.02 -0.87
C ARG A 94 -9.06 -12.25 -0.60
N SER A 95 -9.86 -11.21 -0.84
CA SER A 95 -11.32 -11.22 -0.62
C SER A 95 -11.74 -11.20 0.85
N GLY A 96 -10.79 -10.99 1.76
CA GLY A 96 -11.09 -10.86 3.19
C GLY A 96 -11.23 -9.41 3.68
N GLY A 97 -11.28 -8.42 2.78
CA GLY A 97 -11.41 -7.02 3.16
C GLY A 97 -10.09 -6.38 3.61
N ILE A 98 -8.97 -7.07 3.44
CA ILE A 98 -7.66 -6.55 3.88
C ILE A 98 -7.26 -5.33 3.06
N GLY A 99 -7.42 -5.39 1.75
CA GLY A 99 -7.12 -4.24 0.89
C GLY A 99 -7.94 -3.02 1.26
N ALA A 100 -9.23 -3.20 1.51
CA ALA A 100 -10.12 -2.11 1.93
C ALA A 100 -9.68 -1.53 3.28
N ALA A 101 -9.26 -2.38 4.22
CA ALA A 101 -8.78 -1.92 5.52
C ALA A 101 -7.49 -1.09 5.39
N LEU A 102 -6.58 -1.52 4.53
CA LEU A 102 -5.35 -0.78 4.25
C LEU A 102 -5.66 0.59 3.61
N VAL A 103 -6.57 0.64 2.67
CA VAL A 103 -6.98 1.89 2.03
C VAL A 103 -7.68 2.81 3.03
N ALA A 104 -8.51 2.26 3.92
CA ALA A 104 -9.16 3.05 4.96
C ALA A 104 -8.12 3.71 5.87
N PHE A 105 -7.06 2.98 6.24
CA PHE A 105 -5.96 3.55 7.01
C PHE A 105 -5.28 4.68 6.23
N ALA A 106 -5.04 4.48 4.95
CA ALA A 106 -4.39 5.50 4.11
C ALA A 106 -5.22 6.78 4.03
N LYS A 107 -6.54 6.66 3.93
CA LYS A 107 -7.44 7.82 3.92
C LYS A 107 -7.35 8.57 5.24
N GLU A 108 -7.39 7.86 6.37
CA GLU A 108 -7.33 8.50 7.68
C GLU A 108 -5.97 9.13 7.93
N TRP A 109 -4.89 8.44 7.57
CA TRP A 109 -3.54 8.99 7.65
C TRP A 109 -3.42 10.32 6.90
N SER A 110 -4.04 10.39 5.75
CA SER A 110 -4.03 11.60 4.92
C SER A 110 -4.86 12.72 5.55
N ARG A 111 -6.05 12.39 6.07
CA ARG A 111 -6.92 13.37 6.74
C ARG A 111 -6.27 13.97 7.97
N GLU A 112 -5.63 13.13 8.78
CA GLU A 112 -4.96 13.57 10.00
C GLU A 112 -3.84 14.57 9.73
N ARG A 113 -3.26 14.53 8.54
CA ARG A 113 -2.21 15.45 8.12
C ARG A 113 -2.75 16.67 7.38
N GLY A 114 -4.07 16.82 7.33
CA GLY A 114 -4.74 17.99 6.73
C GLY A 114 -4.87 17.93 5.22
N PHE A 115 -4.57 16.80 4.61
CA PHE A 115 -4.74 16.67 3.17
C PHE A 115 -6.20 16.43 2.81
N LYS A 116 -6.60 16.95 1.66
CA LYS A 116 -7.98 16.87 1.16
C LYS A 116 -8.12 15.87 0.03
N ARG A 117 -7.01 15.27 -0.41
CA ARG A 117 -6.98 14.37 -1.55
C ARG A 117 -5.93 13.29 -1.30
N LEU A 118 -6.26 12.08 -1.69
CA LEU A 118 -5.35 10.94 -1.72
C LEU A 118 -5.35 10.40 -3.14
N ARG A 119 -4.18 10.23 -3.73
CA ARG A 119 -4.04 9.73 -5.09
C ARG A 119 -3.49 8.32 -5.11
N VAL A 120 -3.88 7.55 -6.10
CA VAL A 120 -3.27 6.28 -6.43
C VAL A 120 -3.07 6.21 -7.93
N ARG A 121 -1.95 5.61 -8.36
CA ARG A 121 -1.68 5.35 -9.78
C ARG A 121 -1.71 3.86 -10.02
N THR A 122 -2.38 3.41 -11.06
CA THR A 122 -2.44 2.01 -11.44
C THR A 122 -2.10 1.87 -12.91
N ASN A 123 -1.61 0.70 -13.29
CA ASN A 123 -1.37 0.41 -14.70
C ASN A 123 -2.72 0.25 -15.42
N GLU A 124 -2.83 0.79 -16.62
CA GLU A 124 -4.04 0.75 -17.45
C GLU A 124 -4.58 -0.66 -17.65
N ILE A 125 -3.70 -1.66 -17.71
CA ILE A 125 -4.12 -3.05 -17.99
C ILE A 125 -4.66 -3.77 -16.75
N ARG A 126 -4.54 -3.20 -15.55
CA ARG A 126 -4.95 -3.84 -14.29
C ARG A 126 -6.41 -3.52 -13.98
N THR A 127 -7.32 -4.07 -14.78
CA THR A 127 -8.74 -3.75 -14.68
C THR A 127 -9.37 -4.12 -13.34
N ARG A 128 -8.94 -5.23 -12.71
CA ARG A 128 -9.43 -5.62 -11.40
C ARG A 128 -9.03 -4.62 -10.33
N THR A 129 -7.83 -4.07 -10.44
CA THR A 129 -7.34 -3.04 -9.54
C THR A 129 -8.14 -1.75 -9.71
N HIS A 130 -8.49 -1.40 -10.94
CA HIS A 130 -9.34 -0.23 -11.20
C HIS A 130 -10.69 -0.38 -10.51
N ALA A 131 -11.33 -1.52 -10.65
CA ALA A 131 -12.61 -1.80 -10.02
C ALA A 131 -12.51 -1.72 -8.49
N PHE A 132 -11.41 -2.22 -7.93
CA PHE A 132 -11.17 -2.14 -6.49
C PHE A 132 -11.13 -0.68 -6.01
N TYR A 133 -10.31 0.16 -6.65
CA TYR A 133 -10.18 1.56 -6.22
C TYR A 133 -11.47 2.35 -6.43
N GLU A 134 -12.20 2.09 -7.50
CA GLU A 134 -13.50 2.73 -7.72
C GLU A 134 -14.48 2.35 -6.63
N ARG A 135 -14.48 1.09 -6.21
CA ARG A 135 -15.31 0.60 -5.12
C ARG A 135 -14.94 1.25 -3.79
N GLU A 136 -13.65 1.59 -3.61
CA GLU A 136 -13.17 2.28 -2.40
C GLU A 136 -13.37 3.80 -2.47
N GLY A 137 -14.06 4.29 -3.49
CA GLY A 137 -14.45 5.70 -3.59
C GLY A 137 -13.52 6.57 -4.42
N PHE A 138 -12.53 5.99 -5.08
CA PHE A 138 -11.64 6.75 -5.95
C PHE A 138 -12.30 6.99 -7.31
N THR A 139 -12.04 8.16 -7.88
CA THR A 139 -12.56 8.54 -9.19
C THR A 139 -11.38 8.73 -10.14
N LYS A 140 -11.45 8.15 -11.32
CA LYS A 140 -10.42 8.34 -12.33
C LYS A 140 -10.34 9.81 -12.73
N THR A 141 -9.14 10.38 -12.65
CA THR A 141 -8.91 11.79 -13.02
C THR A 141 -8.19 11.93 -14.36
N LYS A 142 -7.30 11.01 -14.69
CA LYS A 142 -6.54 11.07 -15.96
C LYS A 142 -5.82 9.77 -16.24
N SER A 143 -5.35 9.64 -17.48
CA SER A 143 -4.43 8.59 -17.88
C SER A 143 -3.13 9.24 -18.33
N GLN A 144 -2.00 8.58 -18.07
CA GLN A 144 -0.68 9.11 -18.39
C GLN A 144 0.19 8.05 -19.04
N ARG A 145 1.16 8.50 -19.83
CA ARG A 145 2.23 7.64 -20.32
C ARG A 145 3.47 7.89 -19.49
N VAL A 146 4.23 6.84 -19.21
CA VAL A 146 5.49 6.93 -18.47
C VAL A 146 6.63 6.64 -19.43
N TYR A 147 7.65 7.49 -19.45
CA TYR A 147 8.82 7.35 -20.30
C TYR A 147 10.07 7.37 -19.44
N ASP A 148 10.97 6.44 -19.73
CA ASP A 148 12.27 6.36 -19.05
C ASP A 148 13.40 6.49 -20.09
N VAL A 149 14.57 6.90 -19.62
CA VAL A 149 15.78 6.91 -20.44
C VAL A 149 16.95 6.47 -19.56
N ASP A 150 17.76 5.56 -20.09
CA ASP A 150 18.96 5.15 -19.37
C ASP A 150 20.05 6.23 -19.57
N LEU A 151 20.81 6.48 -18.51
CA LEU A 151 21.86 7.51 -18.50
C LEU A 151 23.24 6.92 -18.40
#